data_fbc1d3a2bfd6046e2a68376dab8c6214
#
_entry.id   fbc1d3a2bfd6046e2a68376dab8c6214
#
_cell.length_a   1.000
_cell.length_b   1.000
_cell.length_c   1.000
_cell.angle_alpha   90.00
_cell.angle_beta   90.00
_cell.angle_gamma   90.00
#
_symmetry.space_group_name_H-M   'P 1'
#
loop_
_entity.id
_entity.type
_entity.pdbx_description
1 polymer ?
#
loop_
_entity_poly.entity_id
_entity_poly.type
_entity_poly.pdbx_seq_one_letter_code
_entity_poly.pdbx_strand_id
1 'polypeptide(L)'
;MMKRIFICLLAFVVSFAFASCDGRLYKPGEKGEPVKPEPAPDPKPEPGPVTEFETSFEAITSMGVGWNLGNTLEPVWTGDTDGRDWRRWETGWGQSVTTQSLMNMMKNAGFGAIRVPVSWGVHMDADGKVYEEWMNRVNEVVDYVLNAGMYCIINIHHDTGADEELAWLVASPGGYERAKARYEYLWKQIAERFRDYDQRLLFESFNEMLDDGRSWCFASMSLGYDADVAAGAYKAINDYAQSFVDVVRATGGNNSVRNLVVNTYGACNGAGDWNPHLLDPLKNMRMPSDKVKDHIIFQVHSYPTIDDLPAMEREVGKMLDDQETYLVSQGGPVIVGEWGTFSENPTLENYCHYAKWFAGECKRRGIGTFHWMNLSDGMYRSIPCFNSPELAEAIVKGYHGDGFTPVIPVIEDYNLDYQVTYRDLWSELNLTESSIDLSQYKGITFELDQTPSAGLLDVKIYGESEGQEQHQKVSDSTMTVMFDASQLGAKANRITLQYMSSTLFTITVKSVCLIRKDETLEPCTPSAFWGCEVQLIVTG
;
A
#
# COMPACT_ATOMS: atom_id res chain seq x y z
N MET A 1 -27.74 25.80 7.76
CA MET A 1 -27.99 24.85 6.65
C MET A 1 -27.06 25.06 5.48
N MET A 2 -25.88 25.66 5.67
CA MET A 2 -24.92 26.00 4.61
C MET A 2 -23.44 25.65 4.97
N LYS A 3 -23.20 24.71 5.86
CA LYS A 3 -21.83 24.30 6.30
C LYS A 3 -21.48 22.83 6.01
N ARG A 4 -22.35 22.06 5.32
CA ARG A 4 -22.09 20.64 5.01
C ARG A 4 -21.72 20.35 3.54
N ILE A 5 -21.56 21.37 2.69
CA ILE A 5 -21.38 21.20 1.24
C ILE A 5 -19.89 21.23 0.79
N PHE A 6 -18.96 21.50 1.70
CA PHE A 6 -17.55 21.72 1.32
C PHE A 6 -16.62 20.51 1.46
N ILE A 7 -17.10 19.33 1.83
CA ILE A 7 -16.23 18.20 2.25
C ILE A 7 -15.92 17.19 1.14
N CYS A 8 -16.61 17.18 0.02
CA CYS A 8 -16.34 16.20 -1.05
C CYS A 8 -15.29 16.60 -2.09
N LEU A 9 -14.65 17.76 -1.99
CA LEU A 9 -13.78 18.29 -3.05
C LEU A 9 -12.32 18.50 -2.65
N LEU A 10 -11.92 18.15 -1.44
CA LEU A 10 -10.52 18.36 -0.99
C LEU A 10 -9.77 17.06 -0.66
N ALA A 11 -10.28 15.91 -1.06
CA ALA A 11 -9.71 14.63 -0.63
C ALA A 11 -8.59 14.06 -1.52
N PHE A 12 -8.07 14.80 -2.48
CA PHE A 12 -7.01 14.28 -3.34
C PHE A 12 -5.78 15.18 -3.51
N VAL A 13 -5.54 16.07 -2.57
CA VAL A 13 -4.19 16.58 -2.33
C VAL A 13 -3.93 16.47 -0.83
N VAL A 14 -3.98 15.27 -0.29
CA VAL A 14 -3.05 14.92 0.76
C VAL A 14 -1.78 14.51 0.03
N SER A 15 -1.11 15.52 -0.52
CA SER A 15 0.33 15.51 -0.44
C SER A 15 0.63 15.27 1.03
N PHE A 16 0.96 14.04 1.40
CA PHE A 16 1.77 13.84 2.56
C PHE A 16 3.01 14.69 2.29
N ALA A 17 3.00 15.91 2.79
CA ALA A 17 4.21 16.62 3.08
C ALA A 17 4.87 15.83 4.23
N PHE A 18 5.40 14.65 3.90
CA PHE A 18 6.60 14.23 4.55
C PHE A 18 7.59 15.34 4.21
N ALA A 19 8.04 16.03 5.22
CA ALA A 19 9.14 16.95 5.10
C ALA A 19 10.23 16.22 4.30
N SER A 20 10.28 16.50 3.01
CA SER A 20 11.36 16.11 2.13
C SER A 20 12.58 16.82 2.70
N CYS A 21 13.35 16.09 3.48
CA CYS A 21 14.69 16.52 3.79
C CYS A 21 15.52 16.34 2.54
N ASP A 22 15.87 17.48 1.95
CA ASP A 22 16.95 17.75 1.03
C ASP A 22 17.11 16.88 -0.22
N GLY A 23 16.72 17.48 -1.33
CA GLY A 23 17.13 17.08 -2.68
C GLY A 23 18.64 17.14 -2.86
N ARG A 24 19.35 16.07 -2.57
CA ARG A 24 20.71 15.84 -3.06
C ARG A 24 20.73 14.63 -3.99
N LEU A 25 20.98 14.95 -5.24
CA LEU A 25 21.21 14.02 -6.33
C LEU A 25 22.28 13.00 -5.97
N TYR A 26 21.90 11.73 -6.00
CA TYR A 26 22.81 10.59 -5.98
C TYR A 26 23.76 10.66 -7.19
N LYS A 27 25.08 10.57 -6.95
CA LYS A 27 26.07 10.42 -8.01
C LYS A 27 26.24 8.92 -8.31
N PRO A 28 26.06 8.47 -9.56
CA PRO A 28 26.31 7.07 -9.90
C PRO A 28 27.82 6.81 -9.90
N GLY A 29 28.26 5.85 -9.10
CA GLY A 29 29.67 5.44 -9.14
C GLY A 29 30.21 4.56 -8.02
N GLU A 30 29.51 4.34 -6.94
CA GLU A 30 30.01 3.45 -5.89
C GLU A 30 29.27 2.11 -5.89
N LYS A 31 30.02 1.04 -6.20
CA LYS A 31 29.53 -0.34 -6.12
C LYS A 31 29.45 -0.72 -4.63
N GLY A 32 28.24 -0.76 -4.08
CA GLY A 32 27.98 -1.48 -2.83
C GLY A 32 28.32 -2.96 -2.99
N GLU A 33 28.84 -3.59 -1.94
CA GLU A 33 29.08 -5.04 -1.95
C GLU A 33 27.77 -5.78 -2.20
N PRO A 34 27.78 -6.87 -2.98
CA PRO A 34 26.58 -7.59 -3.31
C PRO A 34 25.99 -8.24 -2.04
N VAL A 35 24.77 -7.85 -1.69
CA VAL A 35 23.93 -8.62 -0.76
C VAL A 35 23.87 -10.04 -1.32
N LYS A 36 24.17 -11.05 -0.49
CA LYS A 36 24.04 -12.46 -0.89
C LYS A 36 22.60 -12.66 -1.38
N PRO A 37 22.40 -13.20 -2.60
CA PRO A 37 21.07 -13.51 -3.05
C PRO A 37 20.44 -14.53 -2.11
N GLU A 38 19.18 -14.30 -1.72
CA GLU A 38 18.36 -15.36 -1.13
C GLU A 38 18.41 -16.60 -2.03
N PRO A 39 18.35 -17.81 -1.46
CA PRO A 39 18.33 -19.04 -2.25
C PRO A 39 17.19 -18.96 -3.27
N ALA A 40 17.50 -19.30 -4.52
CA ALA A 40 16.49 -19.33 -5.58
C ALA A 40 15.27 -20.14 -5.14
N PRO A 41 14.04 -19.66 -5.40
CA PRO A 41 12.84 -20.41 -5.07
C PRO A 41 12.89 -21.78 -5.75
N ASP A 42 12.35 -22.78 -5.05
CA ASP A 42 12.21 -24.12 -5.61
C ASP A 42 11.52 -24.08 -6.98
N PRO A 43 11.91 -24.93 -7.94
CA PRO A 43 11.31 -24.92 -9.26
C PRO A 43 9.79 -25.12 -9.15
N LYS A 44 9.04 -24.26 -9.84
CA LYS A 44 7.57 -24.31 -9.93
C LYS A 44 7.15 -25.73 -10.30
N PRO A 45 6.11 -26.29 -9.65
CA PRO A 45 5.49 -27.51 -10.15
C PRO A 45 4.99 -27.24 -11.59
N GLU A 46 5.32 -28.13 -12.51
CA GLU A 46 4.78 -28.04 -13.89
C GLU A 46 3.25 -28.02 -13.83
N PRO A 47 2.59 -27.05 -14.48
CA PRO A 47 1.14 -27.01 -14.50
C PRO A 47 0.63 -28.28 -15.21
N GLY A 48 -0.18 -29.07 -14.53
CA GLY A 48 -0.96 -30.12 -15.17
C GLY A 48 -1.90 -29.52 -16.24
N PRO A 49 -2.39 -30.30 -17.20
CA PRO A 49 -3.31 -29.79 -18.22
C PRO A 49 -4.53 -29.17 -17.54
N VAL A 50 -4.71 -27.84 -17.70
CA VAL A 50 -5.86 -27.11 -17.15
C VAL A 50 -7.07 -27.48 -17.98
N THR A 51 -8.01 -28.16 -17.35
CA THR A 51 -9.27 -28.58 -18.00
C THR A 51 -10.40 -27.60 -17.72
N GLU A 52 -10.38 -26.89 -16.60
CA GLU A 52 -11.42 -25.91 -16.26
C GLU A 52 -10.94 -25.03 -15.09
N PHE A 53 -11.11 -23.70 -15.18
CA PHE A 53 -10.92 -22.78 -14.05
C PHE A 53 -12.25 -22.62 -13.31
N GLU A 54 -12.18 -22.30 -12.02
CA GLU A 54 -13.36 -21.91 -11.25
C GLU A 54 -14.03 -20.67 -11.84
N THR A 55 -15.34 -20.61 -11.72
CA THR A 55 -16.13 -19.45 -12.12
C THR A 55 -15.78 -18.21 -11.29
N SER A 56 -16.15 -17.03 -11.76
CA SER A 56 -15.96 -15.78 -11.02
C SER A 56 -16.62 -15.78 -9.64
N PHE A 57 -17.79 -16.42 -9.48
CA PHE A 57 -18.46 -16.56 -8.17
C PHE A 57 -17.73 -17.52 -7.22
N GLU A 58 -17.20 -18.61 -7.75
CA GLU A 58 -16.37 -19.54 -6.97
C GLU A 58 -15.05 -18.88 -6.57
N ALA A 59 -14.42 -18.12 -7.48
CA ALA A 59 -13.20 -17.38 -7.21
C ALA A 59 -13.38 -16.36 -6.07
N ILE A 60 -14.48 -15.60 -6.02
CA ILE A 60 -14.78 -14.71 -4.88
C ILE A 60 -14.82 -15.47 -3.56
N THR A 61 -15.44 -16.63 -3.55
CA THR A 61 -15.52 -17.47 -2.34
C THR A 61 -14.13 -17.99 -1.94
N SER A 62 -13.35 -18.44 -2.91
CA SER A 62 -12.00 -18.99 -2.70
C SER A 62 -10.97 -17.92 -2.30
N MET A 63 -11.09 -16.70 -2.81
CA MET A 63 -10.25 -15.56 -2.44
C MET A 63 -10.40 -15.15 -0.97
N GLY A 64 -11.58 -15.35 -0.39
CA GLY A 64 -11.83 -14.91 0.98
C GLY A 64 -11.73 -13.40 1.15
N VAL A 65 -11.08 -12.96 2.22
CA VAL A 65 -10.81 -11.53 2.48
C VAL A 65 -9.44 -11.15 1.94
N GLY A 66 -9.35 -9.98 1.30
CA GLY A 66 -8.16 -9.50 0.62
C GLY A 66 -7.53 -8.26 1.25
N TRP A 67 -6.30 -8.01 0.85
CA TRP A 67 -5.51 -6.82 1.19
C TRP A 67 -4.84 -6.25 -0.05
N ASN A 68 -4.62 -4.92 -0.09
CA ASN A 68 -3.86 -4.25 -1.14
C ASN A 68 -2.41 -4.07 -0.72
N LEU A 69 -1.47 -4.55 -1.56
CA LEU A 69 -0.06 -4.23 -1.47
C LEU A 69 0.17 -2.81 -2.03
N GLY A 70 -0.44 -1.82 -1.40
CA GLY A 70 -0.43 -0.43 -1.86
C GLY A 70 0.89 0.29 -1.59
N ASN A 71 1.12 1.39 -2.32
CA ASN A 71 2.32 2.22 -2.31
C ASN A 71 3.61 1.45 -2.64
N THR A 72 3.52 0.43 -3.50
CA THR A 72 4.62 -0.52 -3.74
C THR A 72 5.01 -0.60 -5.22
N LEU A 73 4.15 -1.13 -6.10
CA LEU A 73 4.44 -1.22 -7.53
C LEU A 73 3.63 -0.21 -8.35
N GLU A 74 2.88 0.66 -7.71
CA GLU A 74 2.14 1.74 -8.36
C GLU A 74 2.71 3.15 -8.15
N PRO A 75 3.79 3.41 -7.39
CA PRO A 75 4.35 4.76 -7.29
C PRO A 75 4.66 5.35 -8.66
N VAL A 76 4.27 6.60 -8.84
CA VAL A 76 4.54 7.40 -10.05
C VAL A 76 4.95 8.82 -9.65
N TRP A 77 5.84 9.42 -10.42
CA TRP A 77 6.22 10.83 -10.33
C TRP A 77 6.78 11.32 -11.65
N THR A 78 6.82 12.64 -11.84
CA THR A 78 7.45 13.28 -12.97
C THR A 78 8.94 13.48 -12.72
N GLY A 79 9.76 13.46 -13.77
CA GLY A 79 11.19 13.73 -13.71
C GLY A 79 12.04 12.65 -14.36
N ASP A 80 13.36 12.86 -14.32
CA ASP A 80 14.34 11.97 -14.96
C ASP A 80 14.66 10.79 -14.03
N THR A 81 13.79 9.78 -14.04
CA THR A 81 13.99 8.52 -13.30
C THR A 81 13.94 7.35 -14.28
N ASP A 82 14.99 6.53 -14.29
CA ASP A 82 15.01 5.33 -15.13
C ASP A 82 13.92 4.35 -14.69
N GLY A 83 12.98 4.08 -15.58
CA GLY A 83 11.89 3.12 -15.35
C GLY A 83 12.35 1.67 -15.16
N ARG A 84 13.65 1.37 -15.38
CA ARG A 84 14.27 0.05 -15.11
C ARG A 84 14.73 -0.11 -13.66
N ASP A 85 14.91 0.99 -12.92
CA ASP A 85 15.34 0.94 -11.51
C ASP A 85 14.14 0.62 -10.60
N TRP A 86 13.65 -0.61 -10.71
CA TRP A 86 12.47 -1.09 -10.00
C TRP A 86 12.55 -0.86 -8.48
N ARG A 87 13.75 -0.97 -7.88
CA ARG A 87 13.92 -0.79 -6.42
C ARG A 87 13.59 0.64 -5.99
N ARG A 88 14.04 1.62 -6.75
CA ARG A 88 13.74 3.03 -6.49
C ARG A 88 12.24 3.31 -6.60
N TRP A 89 11.58 2.71 -7.59
CA TRP A 89 10.14 2.86 -7.77
C TRP A 89 9.36 2.16 -6.67
N GLU A 90 9.69 0.90 -6.37
CA GLU A 90 9.01 0.13 -5.33
C GLU A 90 9.10 0.77 -3.93
N THR A 91 10.22 1.43 -3.61
CA THR A 91 10.41 2.08 -2.31
C THR A 91 10.10 3.58 -2.31
N GLY A 92 9.73 4.14 -3.45
CA GLY A 92 9.62 5.58 -3.66
C GLY A 92 8.54 6.28 -2.81
N TRP A 93 7.50 5.55 -2.41
CA TRP A 93 6.45 6.05 -1.51
C TRP A 93 6.56 5.48 -0.09
N GLY A 94 7.78 5.16 0.35
CA GLY A 94 8.10 4.84 1.75
C GLY A 94 7.85 3.40 2.15
N GLN A 95 7.56 2.50 1.21
CA GLN A 95 7.44 1.09 1.53
C GLN A 95 8.80 0.39 1.42
N SER A 96 8.96 -0.71 2.16
CA SER A 96 10.10 -1.59 2.00
C SER A 96 9.92 -2.51 0.79
N VAL A 97 11.04 -3.00 0.24
CA VAL A 97 11.03 -4.03 -0.81
C VAL A 97 10.20 -5.23 -0.35
N THR A 98 9.25 -5.64 -1.18
CA THR A 98 8.36 -6.77 -0.90
C THR A 98 9.12 -8.09 -0.84
N THR A 99 8.76 -8.94 0.12
CA THR A 99 9.37 -10.24 0.35
C THR A 99 8.34 -11.36 0.41
N GLN A 100 8.81 -12.60 0.22
CA GLN A 100 7.97 -13.79 0.45
C GLN A 100 7.43 -13.85 1.89
N SER A 101 8.24 -13.42 2.86
CA SER A 101 7.88 -13.44 4.28
C SER A 101 6.66 -12.55 4.59
N LEU A 102 6.55 -11.39 3.93
CA LEU A 102 5.37 -10.53 4.05
C LEU A 102 4.10 -11.25 3.57
N MET A 103 4.17 -11.94 2.42
CA MET A 103 3.02 -12.68 1.90
C MET A 103 2.65 -13.87 2.79
N ASN A 104 3.64 -14.57 3.33
CA ASN A 104 3.42 -15.65 4.29
C ASN A 104 2.74 -15.15 5.57
N MET A 105 3.15 -13.98 6.08
CA MET A 105 2.51 -13.32 7.23
C MET A 105 1.04 -13.01 6.95
N MET A 106 0.72 -12.38 5.82
CA MET A 106 -0.67 -12.06 5.45
C MET A 106 -1.52 -13.33 5.34
N LYS A 107 -0.99 -14.40 4.75
CA LYS A 107 -1.67 -15.69 4.68
C LYS A 107 -1.96 -16.28 6.06
N ASN A 108 -0.97 -16.28 6.95
CA ASN A 108 -1.09 -16.81 8.30
C ASN A 108 -2.07 -15.99 9.17
N ALA A 109 -2.20 -14.71 8.89
CA ALA A 109 -3.21 -13.85 9.52
C ALA A 109 -4.64 -14.18 9.08
N GLY A 110 -4.82 -14.86 7.94
CA GLY A 110 -6.13 -15.26 7.44
C GLY A 110 -6.57 -14.57 6.16
N PHE A 111 -5.71 -13.78 5.53
CA PHE A 111 -5.97 -13.22 4.20
C PHE A 111 -5.87 -14.30 3.13
N GLY A 112 -6.79 -14.30 2.19
CA GLY A 112 -6.84 -15.29 1.10
C GLY A 112 -6.45 -14.70 -0.26
N ALA A 113 -6.36 -13.37 -0.38
CA ALA A 113 -6.03 -12.70 -1.63
C ALA A 113 -5.23 -11.40 -1.40
N ILE A 114 -4.36 -11.08 -2.35
CA ILE A 114 -3.63 -9.80 -2.42
C ILE A 114 -3.93 -9.13 -3.76
N ARG A 115 -4.42 -7.91 -3.72
CA ARG A 115 -4.41 -7.04 -4.89
C ARG A 115 -3.08 -6.31 -4.92
N VAL A 116 -2.39 -6.40 -6.06
CA VAL A 116 -1.08 -5.81 -6.31
C VAL A 116 -1.27 -4.70 -7.35
N PRO A 117 -1.46 -3.44 -6.91
CA PRO A 117 -1.49 -2.30 -7.81
C PRO A 117 -0.18 -2.17 -8.58
N VAL A 118 -0.25 -1.92 -9.91
CA VAL A 118 0.94 -1.77 -10.75
C VAL A 118 0.74 -0.61 -11.72
N SER A 119 1.67 0.34 -11.75
CA SER A 119 1.75 1.37 -12.79
C SER A 119 2.75 0.94 -13.86
N TRP A 120 2.47 1.27 -15.11
CA TRP A 120 3.22 0.78 -16.27
C TRP A 120 3.79 1.87 -17.16
N GLY A 121 3.12 3.04 -17.26
CA GLY A 121 3.46 4.09 -18.23
C GLY A 121 4.89 4.59 -18.13
N VAL A 122 5.40 4.74 -16.90
CA VAL A 122 6.77 5.16 -16.61
C VAL A 122 7.80 4.03 -16.78
N HIS A 123 7.34 2.80 -16.95
CA HIS A 123 8.13 1.57 -17.11
C HIS A 123 8.09 1.01 -18.54
N MET A 124 7.72 1.85 -19.52
CA MET A 124 7.69 1.50 -20.93
C MET A 124 8.65 2.39 -21.74
N ASP A 125 9.16 1.84 -22.83
CA ASP A 125 9.88 2.62 -23.84
C ASP A 125 8.91 3.41 -24.75
N ALA A 126 9.49 4.16 -25.69
CA ALA A 126 8.72 4.99 -26.63
C ALA A 126 7.78 4.18 -27.53
N ASP A 127 8.07 2.91 -27.76
CA ASP A 127 7.25 2.01 -28.57
C ASP A 127 6.17 1.30 -27.72
N GLY A 128 6.12 1.57 -26.41
CA GLY A 128 5.16 0.99 -25.46
C GLY A 128 5.57 -0.40 -24.98
N LYS A 129 6.82 -0.81 -25.18
CA LYS A 129 7.33 -2.07 -24.66
C LYS A 129 7.73 -1.89 -23.19
N VAL A 130 7.20 -2.73 -22.32
CA VAL A 130 7.54 -2.76 -20.89
C VAL A 130 9.00 -3.18 -20.71
N TYR A 131 9.74 -2.47 -19.86
CA TYR A 131 11.09 -2.85 -19.48
C TYR A 131 11.11 -4.21 -18.79
N GLU A 132 12.04 -5.06 -19.18
CA GLU A 132 12.11 -6.44 -18.68
C GLU A 132 12.39 -6.48 -17.18
N GLU A 133 13.18 -5.54 -16.66
CA GLU A 133 13.49 -5.41 -15.24
C GLU A 133 12.22 -5.17 -14.41
N TRP A 134 11.30 -4.31 -14.89
CA TRP A 134 10.02 -4.07 -14.24
C TRP A 134 9.10 -5.27 -14.34
N MET A 135 8.94 -5.83 -15.52
CA MET A 135 8.11 -7.02 -15.73
C MET A 135 8.58 -8.20 -14.86
N ASN A 136 9.90 -8.39 -14.71
CA ASN A 136 10.48 -9.41 -13.84
C ASN A 136 10.17 -9.15 -12.36
N ARG A 137 10.21 -7.87 -11.91
CA ARG A 137 9.86 -7.55 -10.52
C ARG A 137 8.38 -7.76 -10.25
N VAL A 138 7.49 -7.35 -11.13
CA VAL A 138 6.05 -7.64 -11.02
C VAL A 138 5.81 -9.14 -10.95
N ASN A 139 6.47 -9.92 -11.82
CA ASN A 139 6.38 -11.37 -11.82
C ASN A 139 6.83 -11.97 -10.49
N GLU A 140 7.95 -11.51 -9.94
CA GLU A 140 8.48 -12.00 -8.66
C GLU A 140 7.50 -11.76 -7.50
N VAL A 141 6.87 -10.57 -7.44
CA VAL A 141 5.87 -10.25 -6.41
C VAL A 141 4.61 -11.09 -6.58
N VAL A 142 4.15 -11.31 -7.82
CA VAL A 142 3.04 -12.24 -8.10
C VAL A 142 3.38 -13.65 -7.61
N ASP A 143 4.60 -14.13 -7.88
CA ASP A 143 5.07 -15.44 -7.42
C ASP A 143 5.06 -15.54 -5.89
N TYR A 144 5.45 -14.48 -5.15
CA TYR A 144 5.38 -14.46 -3.69
C TYR A 144 3.95 -14.66 -3.18
N VAL A 145 2.96 -14.01 -3.78
CA VAL A 145 1.55 -14.16 -3.40
C VAL A 145 1.06 -15.60 -3.66
N LEU A 146 1.32 -16.12 -4.86
CA LEU A 146 0.87 -17.45 -5.26
C LEU A 146 1.58 -18.57 -4.47
N ASN A 147 2.88 -18.40 -4.16
CA ASN A 147 3.65 -19.32 -3.33
C ASN A 147 3.13 -19.37 -1.88
N ALA A 148 2.62 -18.27 -1.36
CA ALA A 148 1.93 -18.23 -0.06
C ALA A 148 0.54 -18.93 -0.10
N GLY A 149 0.09 -19.40 -1.26
CA GLY A 149 -1.21 -20.06 -1.44
C GLY A 149 -2.39 -19.09 -1.44
N MET A 150 -2.18 -17.86 -1.87
CA MET A 150 -3.21 -16.81 -1.99
C MET A 150 -3.54 -16.53 -3.46
N TYR A 151 -4.67 -15.87 -3.68
CA TYR A 151 -5.03 -15.27 -4.95
C TYR A 151 -4.31 -13.94 -5.15
N CYS A 152 -4.00 -13.62 -6.39
CA CYS A 152 -3.35 -12.38 -6.78
C CYS A 152 -4.18 -11.65 -7.83
N ILE A 153 -4.40 -10.35 -7.67
CA ILE A 153 -4.97 -9.49 -8.71
C ILE A 153 -3.92 -8.46 -9.08
N ILE A 154 -3.56 -8.36 -10.37
CA ILE A 154 -2.70 -7.29 -10.90
C ILE A 154 -3.49 -6.41 -11.84
N ASN A 155 -3.16 -5.11 -11.91
CA ASN A 155 -3.89 -4.14 -12.71
C ASN A 155 -3.00 -3.16 -13.48
N ILE A 156 -3.64 -2.20 -14.12
CA ILE A 156 -3.05 -0.94 -14.58
C ILE A 156 -3.55 0.15 -13.62
N HIS A 157 -2.63 0.75 -12.80
CA HIS A 157 -3.05 1.58 -11.67
C HIS A 157 -3.00 3.09 -11.95
N HIS A 158 -1.91 3.79 -11.66
CA HIS A 158 -1.79 5.25 -11.85
C HIS A 158 -1.51 5.68 -13.29
N ASP A 159 -1.59 4.78 -14.25
CA ASP A 159 -1.81 5.10 -15.66
C ASP A 159 -3.21 5.71 -15.88
N THR A 160 -4.05 5.66 -14.85
CA THR A 160 -5.38 6.27 -14.71
C THR A 160 -5.40 7.23 -13.50
N GLY A 161 -6.49 7.97 -13.32
CA GLY A 161 -6.71 8.83 -12.14
C GLY A 161 -6.62 10.32 -12.41
N ALA A 162 -6.37 11.11 -11.36
CA ALA A 162 -6.48 12.56 -11.41
C ALA A 162 -5.22 13.29 -11.90
N ASP A 163 -4.07 12.64 -11.97
CA ASP A 163 -2.83 13.26 -12.42
C ASP A 163 -2.82 13.40 -13.96
N GLU A 164 -2.82 14.64 -14.45
CA GLU A 164 -2.90 14.95 -15.88
C GLU A 164 -1.62 14.59 -16.66
N GLU A 165 -0.46 14.58 -16.01
CA GLU A 165 0.83 14.31 -16.63
C GLU A 165 1.11 12.80 -16.72
N LEU A 166 0.64 12.02 -15.76
CA LEU A 166 0.94 10.60 -15.62
C LEU A 166 -0.17 9.69 -16.11
N ALA A 167 -1.45 10.06 -15.88
CA ALA A 167 -2.61 9.27 -16.30
C ALA A 167 -2.88 9.43 -17.80
N TRP A 168 -2.37 8.50 -18.59
CA TRP A 168 -2.54 8.49 -20.05
C TRP A 168 -3.80 7.76 -20.54
N LEU A 169 -4.45 6.99 -19.66
CA LEU A 169 -5.74 6.36 -19.90
C LEU A 169 -6.86 7.30 -19.42
N VAL A 170 -7.74 7.67 -20.32
CA VAL A 170 -8.79 8.67 -20.06
C VAL A 170 -10.14 8.16 -20.53
N ALA A 171 -11.15 8.24 -19.66
CA ALA A 171 -12.52 7.82 -19.94
C ALA A 171 -13.27 8.86 -20.78
N SER A 172 -12.89 9.00 -22.03
CA SER A 172 -13.60 9.77 -23.05
C SER A 172 -13.47 9.09 -24.41
N PRO A 173 -14.40 9.30 -25.35
CA PRO A 173 -14.29 8.74 -26.69
C PRO A 173 -12.97 9.08 -27.37
N GLY A 174 -12.53 10.34 -27.27
CA GLY A 174 -11.24 10.78 -27.82
C GLY A 174 -10.04 10.19 -27.06
N GLY A 175 -10.15 10.00 -25.73
CA GLY A 175 -9.16 9.34 -24.89
C GLY A 175 -8.97 7.87 -25.30
N TYR A 176 -10.06 7.14 -25.43
CA TYR A 176 -10.04 5.76 -25.87
C TYR A 176 -9.38 5.59 -27.25
N GLU A 177 -9.82 6.36 -28.25
CA GLU A 177 -9.24 6.27 -29.60
C GLU A 177 -7.72 6.54 -29.64
N ARG A 178 -7.24 7.46 -28.81
CA ARG A 178 -5.80 7.75 -28.70
C ARG A 178 -5.01 6.64 -28.00
N ALA A 179 -5.59 6.06 -26.95
CA ALA A 179 -4.88 5.13 -26.06
C ALA A 179 -5.05 3.65 -26.47
N LYS A 180 -6.11 3.29 -27.20
CA LYS A 180 -6.51 1.92 -27.49
C LYS A 180 -5.35 1.01 -27.90
N ALA A 181 -4.61 1.39 -28.93
CA ALA A 181 -3.54 0.55 -29.46
C ALA A 181 -2.43 0.28 -28.42
N ARG A 182 -2.05 1.31 -27.64
CA ARG A 182 -1.05 1.19 -26.56
C ARG A 182 -1.59 0.37 -25.40
N TYR A 183 -2.85 0.54 -25.03
CA TYR A 183 -3.53 -0.20 -23.98
C TYR A 183 -3.63 -1.70 -24.32
N GLU A 184 -4.06 -2.02 -25.53
CA GLU A 184 -4.14 -3.39 -26.03
C GLU A 184 -2.75 -4.04 -26.11
N TYR A 185 -1.73 -3.29 -26.54
CA TYR A 185 -0.36 -3.79 -26.57
C TYR A 185 0.22 -4.05 -25.17
N LEU A 186 -0.09 -3.17 -24.19
CA LEU A 186 0.32 -3.37 -22.80
C LEU A 186 -0.34 -4.63 -22.22
N TRP A 187 -1.67 -4.78 -22.36
CA TRP A 187 -2.36 -5.98 -21.88
C TRP A 187 -1.89 -7.25 -22.57
N LYS A 188 -1.56 -7.18 -23.84
CA LYS A 188 -0.97 -8.32 -24.53
C LYS A 188 0.34 -8.76 -23.89
N GLN A 189 1.25 -7.83 -23.59
CA GLN A 189 2.54 -8.14 -22.95
C GLN A 189 2.33 -8.76 -21.57
N ILE A 190 1.46 -8.18 -20.75
CA ILE A 190 1.11 -8.70 -19.40
C ILE A 190 0.51 -10.11 -19.54
N ALA A 191 -0.50 -10.26 -20.39
CA ALA A 191 -1.19 -11.53 -20.55
C ALA A 191 -0.27 -12.64 -21.12
N GLU A 192 0.63 -12.32 -22.04
CA GLU A 192 1.63 -13.28 -22.57
C GLU A 192 2.63 -13.68 -21.48
N ARG A 193 3.08 -12.75 -20.63
CA ARG A 193 4.01 -13.04 -19.52
C ARG A 193 3.42 -14.04 -18.52
N PHE A 194 2.13 -13.90 -18.19
CA PHE A 194 1.44 -14.69 -17.18
C PHE A 194 0.51 -15.76 -17.76
N ARG A 195 0.67 -16.09 -19.04
CA ARG A 195 -0.23 -16.94 -19.81
C ARG A 195 -0.49 -18.31 -19.18
N ASP A 196 0.53 -18.91 -18.59
CA ASP A 196 0.49 -20.28 -18.06
C ASP A 196 0.27 -20.33 -16.53
N TYR A 197 0.02 -19.18 -15.89
CA TYR A 197 -0.31 -19.08 -14.48
C TYR A 197 -1.70 -19.64 -14.21
N ASP A 198 -1.89 -20.28 -13.03
CA ASP A 198 -3.15 -20.91 -12.66
C ASP A 198 -4.29 -19.91 -12.38
N GLN A 199 -5.45 -20.41 -11.98
CA GLN A 199 -6.67 -19.64 -11.74
C GLN A 199 -6.55 -18.60 -10.62
N ARG A 200 -5.55 -18.73 -9.74
CA ARG A 200 -5.36 -17.80 -8.62
C ARG A 200 -4.78 -16.45 -9.02
N LEU A 201 -4.27 -16.31 -10.24
CA LEU A 201 -3.90 -15.01 -10.79
C LEU A 201 -5.05 -14.45 -11.61
N LEU A 202 -5.58 -13.29 -11.24
CA LEU A 202 -6.59 -12.53 -11.95
C LEU A 202 -5.97 -11.26 -12.54
N PHE A 203 -6.57 -10.76 -13.61
CA PHE A 203 -6.21 -9.48 -14.22
C PHE A 203 -7.35 -8.49 -14.05
N GLU A 204 -7.02 -7.25 -13.71
CA GLU A 204 -7.95 -6.14 -13.55
C GLU A 204 -7.66 -5.06 -14.60
N SER A 205 -8.66 -4.69 -15.37
CA SER A 205 -8.55 -3.88 -16.59
C SER A 205 -7.80 -2.55 -16.40
N PHE A 206 -8.16 -1.81 -15.38
CA PHE A 206 -7.58 -0.52 -14.98
C PHE A 206 -8.08 -0.16 -13.56
N ASN A 207 -7.48 0.85 -12.93
CA ASN A 207 -7.88 1.32 -11.60
C ASN A 207 -9.06 2.33 -11.68
N GLU A 208 -8.83 3.56 -11.34
CA GLU A 208 -9.81 4.64 -11.21
C GLU A 208 -9.73 5.58 -12.42
N MET A 209 -10.25 5.12 -13.56
CA MET A 209 -10.17 5.89 -14.81
C MET A 209 -11.21 7.01 -14.83
N LEU A 210 -10.75 8.25 -15.03
CA LEU A 210 -11.53 9.46 -15.07
C LEU A 210 -11.60 10.04 -16.48
N ASP A 211 -12.52 10.98 -16.70
CA ASP A 211 -12.67 11.73 -17.95
C ASP A 211 -11.57 12.78 -18.18
N ASP A 212 -11.64 13.52 -19.29
CA ASP A 212 -10.69 14.60 -19.59
C ASP A 212 -10.73 15.73 -18.54
N GLY A 213 -11.85 15.91 -17.82
CA GLY A 213 -12.03 16.88 -16.75
C GLY A 213 -11.59 16.38 -15.36
N ARG A 214 -11.10 15.14 -15.27
CA ARG A 214 -10.69 14.50 -14.01
C ARG A 214 -11.79 14.46 -12.95
N SER A 215 -13.04 14.31 -13.37
CA SER A 215 -14.19 14.25 -12.48
C SER A 215 -14.32 12.90 -11.81
N TRP A 216 -14.28 12.84 -10.47
CA TRP A 216 -14.46 11.58 -9.73
C TRP A 216 -15.84 10.94 -9.94
N CYS A 217 -16.86 11.76 -9.98
CA CYS A 217 -18.15 11.39 -10.54
C CYS A 217 -18.79 12.64 -11.15
N PHE A 218 -19.59 12.48 -12.19
CA PHE A 218 -20.25 13.62 -12.83
C PHE A 218 -21.32 14.28 -11.97
N ALA A 219 -21.56 13.72 -10.79
CA ALA A 219 -22.37 14.34 -9.74
C ALA A 219 -21.61 15.43 -8.96
N SER A 220 -20.32 15.63 -9.21
CA SER A 220 -19.52 16.67 -8.55
C SER A 220 -20.08 18.05 -8.84
N MET A 221 -20.44 18.77 -7.78
CA MET A 221 -21.05 20.09 -7.86
C MET A 221 -20.10 21.18 -8.35
N SER A 222 -18.80 20.97 -8.32
CA SER A 222 -17.78 21.96 -8.71
C SER A 222 -17.65 22.13 -10.23
N LEU A 223 -17.94 21.10 -11.00
CA LEU A 223 -17.84 21.11 -12.45
C LEU A 223 -19.18 21.18 -13.16
N GLY A 224 -20.29 20.98 -12.40
CA GLY A 224 -21.64 20.80 -12.96
C GLY A 224 -21.79 19.43 -13.63
N TYR A 225 -23.03 19.02 -13.87
CA TYR A 225 -23.34 17.78 -14.58
C TYR A 225 -23.55 18.07 -16.07
N ASP A 226 -22.77 17.40 -16.92
CA ASP A 226 -22.95 17.38 -18.38
C ASP A 226 -23.27 15.95 -18.82
N ALA A 227 -24.49 15.74 -19.30
CA ALA A 227 -25.00 14.42 -19.66
C ALA A 227 -24.27 13.81 -20.87
N ASP A 228 -23.81 14.62 -21.81
CA ASP A 228 -23.11 14.15 -23.03
C ASP A 228 -21.68 13.73 -22.68
N VAL A 229 -21.00 14.51 -21.85
CA VAL A 229 -19.65 14.16 -21.32
C VAL A 229 -19.74 12.88 -20.50
N ALA A 230 -20.70 12.77 -19.58
CA ALA A 230 -20.91 11.58 -18.77
C ALA A 230 -21.19 10.33 -19.62
N ALA A 231 -22.11 10.44 -20.58
CA ALA A 231 -22.44 9.33 -21.50
C ALA A 231 -21.22 8.90 -22.34
N GLY A 232 -20.42 9.85 -22.80
CA GLY A 232 -19.16 9.58 -23.52
C GLY A 232 -18.15 8.85 -22.66
N ALA A 233 -18.00 9.26 -21.41
CA ALA A 233 -17.09 8.62 -20.45
C ALA A 233 -17.52 7.19 -20.10
N TYR A 234 -18.80 6.96 -19.80
CA TYR A 234 -19.31 5.61 -19.52
C TYR A 234 -19.15 4.68 -20.71
N LYS A 235 -19.38 5.22 -21.94
CA LYS A 235 -19.10 4.44 -23.15
C LYS A 235 -17.63 4.06 -23.25
N ALA A 236 -16.71 4.99 -23.01
CA ALA A 236 -15.28 4.72 -23.07
C ALA A 236 -14.84 3.65 -22.05
N ILE A 237 -15.36 3.70 -20.82
CA ILE A 237 -15.13 2.66 -19.80
C ILE A 237 -15.51 1.27 -20.34
N ASN A 238 -16.70 1.15 -20.94
CA ASN A 238 -17.15 -0.12 -21.53
C ASN A 238 -16.30 -0.55 -22.74
N ASP A 239 -15.84 0.39 -23.56
CA ASP A 239 -14.96 0.11 -24.70
C ASP A 239 -13.58 -0.40 -24.22
N TYR A 240 -12.97 0.21 -23.19
CA TYR A 240 -11.74 -0.27 -22.57
C TYR A 240 -11.92 -1.67 -21.95
N ALA A 241 -13.01 -1.89 -21.22
CA ALA A 241 -13.33 -3.18 -20.63
C ALA A 241 -13.47 -4.28 -21.71
N GLN A 242 -14.12 -3.99 -22.84
CA GLN A 242 -14.23 -4.93 -23.95
C GLN A 242 -12.88 -5.20 -24.61
N SER A 243 -12.08 -4.15 -24.92
CA SER A 243 -10.72 -4.32 -25.47
C SER A 243 -9.84 -5.18 -24.58
N PHE A 244 -9.91 -4.97 -23.26
CA PHE A 244 -9.18 -5.78 -22.28
C PHE A 244 -9.55 -7.27 -22.38
N VAL A 245 -10.84 -7.58 -22.33
CA VAL A 245 -11.32 -8.98 -22.43
C VAL A 245 -10.86 -9.60 -23.73
N ASP A 246 -11.06 -8.92 -24.87
CA ASP A 246 -10.72 -9.44 -26.19
C ASP A 246 -9.22 -9.73 -26.32
N VAL A 247 -8.36 -8.82 -25.87
CA VAL A 247 -6.90 -8.96 -25.96
C VAL A 247 -6.41 -10.09 -25.06
N VAL A 248 -6.85 -10.13 -23.80
CA VAL A 248 -6.43 -11.18 -22.87
C VAL A 248 -6.86 -12.56 -23.38
N ARG A 249 -8.11 -12.73 -23.82
CA ARG A 249 -8.61 -13.98 -24.39
C ARG A 249 -7.84 -14.42 -25.64
N ALA A 250 -7.42 -13.46 -26.48
CA ALA A 250 -6.67 -13.72 -27.71
C ALA A 250 -5.27 -14.30 -27.46
N THR A 251 -4.67 -14.10 -26.28
CA THR A 251 -3.36 -14.68 -25.95
C THR A 251 -3.40 -16.19 -25.71
N GLY A 252 -4.59 -16.76 -25.47
CA GLY A 252 -4.79 -18.21 -25.30
C GLY A 252 -4.18 -18.78 -24.02
N GLY A 253 -3.91 -20.07 -23.99
CA GLY A 253 -3.47 -20.76 -22.77
C GLY A 253 -4.50 -20.61 -21.65
N ASN A 254 -4.05 -20.45 -20.41
CA ASN A 254 -4.92 -20.25 -19.25
C ASN A 254 -5.69 -18.92 -19.29
N ASN A 255 -5.24 -17.95 -20.08
CA ASN A 255 -5.96 -16.69 -20.26
C ASN A 255 -7.30 -16.87 -21.01
N SER A 256 -7.48 -17.96 -21.73
CA SER A 256 -8.76 -18.26 -22.38
C SER A 256 -9.90 -18.49 -21.39
N VAL A 257 -9.60 -18.85 -20.13
CA VAL A 257 -10.58 -19.14 -19.07
C VAL A 257 -10.29 -18.41 -17.75
N ARG A 258 -9.31 -17.51 -17.73
CA ARG A 258 -8.95 -16.72 -16.55
C ARG A 258 -10.07 -15.79 -16.11
N ASN A 259 -10.30 -15.65 -14.80
CA ASN A 259 -11.19 -14.63 -14.28
C ASN A 259 -10.61 -13.23 -14.50
N LEU A 260 -11.40 -12.33 -15.05
CA LEU A 260 -11.05 -10.95 -15.41
C LEU A 260 -11.90 -9.95 -14.64
N VAL A 261 -11.29 -8.87 -14.18
CA VAL A 261 -11.93 -7.83 -13.38
C VAL A 261 -12.09 -6.57 -14.21
N VAL A 262 -13.28 -5.98 -14.23
CA VAL A 262 -13.59 -4.74 -14.94
C VAL A 262 -14.21 -3.72 -13.99
N ASN A 263 -13.75 -2.48 -14.11
CA ASN A 263 -14.08 -1.40 -13.16
C ASN A 263 -15.18 -0.50 -13.70
N THR A 264 -15.98 0.03 -12.79
CA THR A 264 -16.89 1.15 -13.11
C THR A 264 -16.08 2.43 -13.36
N TYR A 265 -16.72 3.48 -13.91
CA TYR A 265 -16.10 4.79 -14.05
C TYR A 265 -15.58 5.30 -12.68
N GLY A 266 -14.29 5.65 -12.60
CA GLY A 266 -13.64 6.10 -11.37
C GLY A 266 -13.71 5.08 -10.23
N ALA A 267 -13.94 3.80 -10.52
CA ALA A 267 -14.28 2.77 -9.55
C ALA A 267 -15.44 3.19 -8.60
N CYS A 268 -16.30 4.10 -9.04
CA CYS A 268 -17.43 4.60 -8.25
C CYS A 268 -18.40 3.48 -7.87
N ASN A 269 -18.88 3.54 -6.63
CA ASN A 269 -19.68 2.49 -5.99
C ASN A 269 -21.18 2.81 -5.91
N GLY A 270 -21.61 3.98 -6.37
CA GLY A 270 -23.01 4.39 -6.36
C GLY A 270 -23.50 4.99 -5.03
N ALA A 271 -22.65 5.18 -4.04
CA ALA A 271 -23.05 5.71 -2.74
C ALA A 271 -23.48 7.18 -2.81
N GLY A 272 -24.56 7.49 -2.14
CA GLY A 272 -25.04 8.85 -1.87
C GLY A 272 -26.41 9.17 -2.43
N ASP A 273 -27.41 9.29 -1.55
CA ASP A 273 -28.79 9.67 -1.91
C ASP A 273 -28.96 11.17 -2.22
N TRP A 274 -27.95 11.98 -1.89
CA TRP A 274 -28.00 13.43 -2.06
C TRP A 274 -27.94 13.87 -3.53
N ASN A 275 -27.46 13.01 -4.43
CA ASN A 275 -27.41 13.28 -5.87
C ASN A 275 -27.67 11.98 -6.68
N PRO A 276 -28.72 11.95 -7.52
CA PRO A 276 -29.09 10.75 -8.30
C PRO A 276 -28.02 10.32 -9.30
N HIS A 277 -27.11 11.21 -9.71
CA HIS A 277 -26.04 10.90 -10.67
C HIS A 277 -24.90 10.06 -10.05
N LEU A 278 -24.84 9.91 -8.72
CA LEU A 278 -23.87 9.02 -8.07
C LEU A 278 -24.07 7.54 -8.43
N LEU A 279 -25.29 7.15 -8.84
CA LEU A 279 -25.58 5.80 -9.33
C LEU A 279 -25.29 5.60 -10.82
N ASP A 280 -25.04 6.65 -11.58
CA ASP A 280 -24.89 6.55 -13.02
C ASP A 280 -23.68 5.66 -13.45
N PRO A 281 -22.53 5.65 -12.75
CA PRO A 281 -21.45 4.71 -13.03
C PRO A 281 -21.91 3.24 -13.01
N LEU A 282 -22.69 2.82 -12.02
CA LEU A 282 -23.21 1.46 -11.92
C LEU A 282 -24.26 1.18 -13.00
N LYS A 283 -25.21 2.11 -13.21
CA LYS A 283 -26.28 1.97 -14.22
C LYS A 283 -25.77 1.89 -15.64
N ASN A 284 -24.63 2.49 -15.93
CA ASN A 284 -24.04 2.55 -17.26
C ASN A 284 -22.91 1.54 -17.48
N MET A 285 -22.40 0.87 -16.44
CA MET A 285 -21.48 -0.26 -16.60
C MET A 285 -22.20 -1.42 -17.29
N ARG A 286 -21.53 -2.07 -18.22
CA ARG A 286 -22.05 -3.22 -18.97
C ARG A 286 -21.09 -4.39 -18.83
N MET A 287 -21.66 -5.57 -18.68
CA MET A 287 -20.92 -6.82 -18.79
C MET A 287 -20.26 -6.90 -20.17
N PRO A 288 -18.93 -6.99 -20.28
CA PRO A 288 -18.28 -7.23 -21.55
C PRO A 288 -18.75 -8.54 -22.19
N SER A 289 -18.81 -8.56 -23.52
CA SER A 289 -19.00 -9.79 -24.27
C SER A 289 -17.80 -10.71 -24.08
N ASP A 290 -18.01 -11.91 -23.58
CA ASP A 290 -16.95 -12.90 -23.40
C ASP A 290 -17.35 -14.23 -24.04
N LYS A 291 -16.37 -14.93 -24.62
CA LYS A 291 -16.55 -16.29 -25.15
C LYS A 291 -16.72 -17.33 -24.05
N VAL A 292 -16.28 -17.00 -22.84
CA VAL A 292 -16.34 -17.85 -21.66
C VAL A 292 -17.34 -17.27 -20.69
N LYS A 293 -18.31 -18.07 -20.28
CA LYS A 293 -19.32 -17.65 -19.31
C LYS A 293 -18.74 -17.59 -17.90
N ASP A 294 -19.30 -16.69 -17.10
CA ASP A 294 -19.11 -16.63 -15.66
C ASP A 294 -17.63 -16.44 -15.23
N HIS A 295 -16.84 -15.70 -16.05
CA HIS A 295 -15.44 -15.38 -15.77
C HIS A 295 -15.13 -13.88 -15.75
N ILE A 296 -16.16 -13.03 -15.58
CA ILE A 296 -16.02 -11.59 -15.41
C ILE A 296 -16.48 -11.19 -14.01
N ILE A 297 -15.71 -10.31 -13.38
CA ILE A 297 -15.95 -9.73 -12.05
C ILE A 297 -16.04 -8.22 -12.22
N PHE A 298 -17.02 -7.58 -11.61
CA PHE A 298 -17.09 -6.12 -11.53
C PHE A 298 -16.30 -5.60 -10.32
N GLN A 299 -15.75 -4.40 -10.43
CA GLN A 299 -15.04 -3.76 -9.33
C GLN A 299 -15.51 -2.34 -9.08
N VAL A 300 -15.54 -2.00 -7.80
CA VAL A 300 -15.78 -0.66 -7.24
C VAL A 300 -14.85 -0.41 -6.06
N HIS A 301 -14.71 0.86 -5.62
CA HIS A 301 -13.99 1.26 -4.41
C HIS A 301 -14.92 1.91 -3.40
N SER A 302 -14.60 1.86 -2.10
CA SER A 302 -15.48 2.38 -1.04
C SER A 302 -14.69 2.98 0.13
N TYR A 303 -14.87 4.29 0.34
CA TYR A 303 -14.22 5.02 1.43
C TYR A 303 -15.27 5.89 2.18
N PRO A 304 -16.18 5.29 2.96
CA PRO A 304 -17.16 6.06 3.73
C PRO A 304 -16.50 6.82 4.88
N THR A 305 -17.23 7.81 5.45
CA THR A 305 -16.90 8.34 6.77
C THR A 305 -17.47 7.42 7.85
N ILE A 306 -16.73 7.23 8.94
CA ILE A 306 -17.07 6.30 10.03
C ILE A 306 -17.26 6.98 11.38
N ASP A 307 -17.51 8.29 11.38
CA ASP A 307 -17.74 9.08 12.59
C ASP A 307 -19.12 8.80 13.21
N ASP A 308 -20.11 8.41 12.39
CA ASP A 308 -21.45 7.97 12.79
C ASP A 308 -21.67 6.54 12.24
N LEU A 309 -21.37 5.53 13.06
CA LEU A 309 -21.45 4.12 12.65
C LEU A 309 -22.85 3.71 12.16
N PRO A 310 -23.99 4.07 12.83
CA PRO A 310 -25.31 3.76 12.32
C PRO A 310 -25.63 4.40 10.97
N ALA A 311 -25.15 5.61 10.70
CA ALA A 311 -25.31 6.25 9.40
C ALA A 311 -24.46 5.54 8.34
N MET A 312 -23.21 5.23 8.64
CA MET A 312 -22.30 4.48 7.78
C MET A 312 -22.89 3.12 7.40
N GLU A 313 -23.37 2.33 8.36
CA GLU A 313 -23.96 1.00 8.09
C GLU A 313 -25.16 1.09 7.13
N ARG A 314 -26.02 2.10 7.29
CA ARG A 314 -27.16 2.32 6.36
C ARG A 314 -26.70 2.71 4.96
N GLU A 315 -25.74 3.64 4.85
CA GLU A 315 -25.26 4.15 3.57
C GLU A 315 -24.46 3.08 2.80
N VAL A 316 -23.56 2.39 3.49
CA VAL A 316 -22.77 1.31 2.90
C VAL A 316 -23.65 0.09 2.60
N GLY A 317 -24.61 -0.25 3.47
CA GLY A 317 -25.59 -1.31 3.20
C GLY A 317 -26.38 -1.04 1.91
N LYS A 318 -26.88 0.20 1.73
CA LYS A 318 -27.54 0.60 0.49
C LYS A 318 -26.62 0.54 -0.73
N MET A 319 -25.38 0.98 -0.59
CA MET A 319 -24.37 0.87 -1.65
C MET A 319 -24.19 -0.59 -2.11
N LEU A 320 -24.11 -1.54 -1.17
CA LEU A 320 -24.02 -2.95 -1.49
C LEU A 320 -25.29 -3.48 -2.19
N ASP A 321 -26.49 -3.03 -1.78
CA ASP A 321 -27.76 -3.33 -2.47
C ASP A 321 -27.79 -2.80 -3.91
N ASP A 322 -27.25 -1.60 -4.14
CA ASP A 322 -27.14 -1.01 -5.48
C ASP A 322 -26.17 -1.81 -6.37
N GLN A 323 -25.07 -2.32 -5.83
CA GLN A 323 -24.13 -3.21 -6.56
C GLN A 323 -24.81 -4.53 -6.96
N GLU A 324 -25.57 -5.15 -6.08
CA GLU A 324 -26.38 -6.34 -6.41
C GLU A 324 -27.39 -6.04 -7.52
N THR A 325 -28.06 -4.89 -7.43
CA THR A 325 -29.09 -4.48 -8.38
C THR A 325 -28.55 -4.17 -9.77
N TYR A 326 -27.45 -3.46 -9.89
CA TYR A 326 -26.97 -2.93 -11.18
C TYR A 326 -25.81 -3.71 -11.76
N LEU A 327 -25.02 -4.43 -10.97
CA LEU A 327 -23.84 -5.15 -11.42
C LEU A 327 -24.06 -6.67 -11.35
N VAL A 328 -24.33 -7.23 -10.17
CA VAL A 328 -24.49 -8.70 -10.02
C VAL A 328 -25.63 -9.22 -10.87
N SER A 329 -26.72 -8.48 -11.02
CA SER A 329 -27.87 -8.84 -11.88
C SER A 329 -27.50 -9.03 -13.36
N GLN A 330 -26.33 -8.55 -13.80
CA GLN A 330 -25.82 -8.76 -15.16
C GLN A 330 -25.12 -10.12 -15.33
N GLY A 331 -24.88 -10.88 -14.26
CA GLY A 331 -24.31 -12.23 -14.30
C GLY A 331 -22.87 -12.35 -13.85
N GLY A 332 -22.26 -11.30 -13.26
CA GLY A 332 -20.93 -11.35 -12.65
C GLY A 332 -20.94 -10.88 -11.20
N PRO A 333 -20.13 -11.46 -10.32
CA PRO A 333 -19.99 -10.98 -8.96
C PRO A 333 -19.27 -9.63 -8.90
N VAL A 334 -19.24 -9.02 -7.72
CA VAL A 334 -18.55 -7.75 -7.46
C VAL A 334 -17.43 -7.96 -6.47
N ILE A 335 -16.34 -7.22 -6.63
CA ILE A 335 -15.36 -6.97 -5.58
C ILE A 335 -15.33 -5.48 -5.23
N VAL A 336 -15.20 -5.17 -3.94
CA VAL A 336 -14.75 -3.86 -3.48
C VAL A 336 -13.23 -3.92 -3.41
N GLY A 337 -12.57 -3.54 -4.52
CA GLY A 337 -11.13 -3.72 -4.75
C GLY A 337 -10.26 -2.82 -3.88
N GLU A 338 -10.84 -1.71 -3.41
CA GLU A 338 -10.25 -0.87 -2.38
C GLU A 338 -11.32 -0.42 -1.40
N TRP A 339 -11.01 -0.50 -0.12
CA TRP A 339 -11.84 0.09 0.91
C TRP A 339 -11.03 0.53 2.12
N GLY A 340 -11.51 1.56 2.76
CA GLY A 340 -10.94 2.19 3.94
C GLY A 340 -11.91 3.25 4.43
N THR A 341 -11.42 4.39 4.92
CA THR A 341 -12.26 5.50 5.36
C THR A 341 -11.67 6.85 4.99
N PHE A 342 -12.54 7.83 4.73
CA PHE A 342 -12.19 9.25 4.59
C PHE A 342 -12.39 10.05 5.87
N SER A 343 -12.75 9.44 7.00
CA SER A 343 -12.73 10.15 8.29
C SER A 343 -11.32 10.66 8.58
N GLU A 344 -11.17 11.94 8.90
CA GLU A 344 -9.86 12.57 9.10
C GLU A 344 -9.11 11.99 10.30
N ASN A 345 -9.82 11.66 11.39
CA ASN A 345 -9.26 11.13 12.63
C ASN A 345 -10.17 10.04 13.21
N PRO A 346 -10.32 8.89 12.54
CA PRO A 346 -11.18 7.84 13.04
C PRO A 346 -10.60 7.27 14.33
N THR A 347 -11.47 7.00 15.32
CA THR A 347 -11.01 6.20 16.47
C THR A 347 -10.72 4.79 16.02
N LEU A 348 -9.75 4.14 16.65
CA LEU A 348 -9.44 2.73 16.39
C LEU A 348 -10.68 1.84 16.60
N GLU A 349 -11.49 2.13 17.61
CA GLU A 349 -12.73 1.43 17.90
C GLU A 349 -13.72 1.50 16.73
N ASN A 350 -13.97 2.72 16.20
CA ASN A 350 -14.87 2.90 15.05
C ASN A 350 -14.32 2.19 13.80
N TYR A 351 -13.01 2.26 13.58
CA TYR A 351 -12.41 1.62 12.42
C TYR A 351 -12.48 0.09 12.52
N CYS A 352 -12.18 -0.49 13.66
CA CYS A 352 -12.32 -1.93 13.88
C CYS A 352 -13.79 -2.39 13.78
N HIS A 353 -14.74 -1.60 14.29
CA HIS A 353 -16.17 -1.90 14.13
C HIS A 353 -16.56 -1.92 12.65
N TYR A 354 -16.24 -0.85 11.91
CA TYR A 354 -16.51 -0.77 10.47
C TYR A 354 -15.87 -1.94 9.72
N ALA A 355 -14.59 -2.18 9.95
CA ALA A 355 -13.85 -3.22 9.26
C ALA A 355 -14.44 -4.62 9.47
N LYS A 356 -14.78 -4.95 10.71
CA LYS A 356 -15.42 -6.22 11.07
C LYS A 356 -16.80 -6.36 10.42
N TRP A 357 -17.63 -5.34 10.55
CA TRP A 357 -18.97 -5.30 9.98
C TRP A 357 -18.93 -5.41 8.45
N PHE A 358 -18.08 -4.59 7.80
CA PHE A 358 -17.98 -4.55 6.33
C PHE A 358 -17.51 -5.87 5.73
N ALA A 359 -16.45 -6.48 6.29
CA ALA A 359 -15.98 -7.78 5.83
C ALA A 359 -17.05 -8.88 5.98
N GLY A 360 -17.82 -8.84 7.07
CA GLY A 360 -18.94 -9.74 7.32
C GLY A 360 -20.11 -9.55 6.34
N GLU A 361 -20.51 -8.30 6.07
CA GLU A 361 -21.56 -7.97 5.10
C GLU A 361 -21.18 -8.36 3.67
N CYS A 362 -19.94 -8.06 3.26
CA CYS A 362 -19.45 -8.46 1.95
C CYS A 362 -19.48 -9.98 1.79
N LYS A 363 -18.99 -10.74 2.78
CA LYS A 363 -19.07 -12.20 2.77
C LYS A 363 -20.51 -12.70 2.64
N ARG A 364 -21.44 -12.15 3.43
CA ARG A 364 -22.85 -12.54 3.44
C ARG A 364 -23.52 -12.37 2.06
N ARG A 365 -23.06 -11.39 1.30
CA ARG A 365 -23.59 -11.04 -0.04
C ARG A 365 -22.80 -11.70 -1.18
N GLY A 366 -21.71 -12.42 -0.90
CA GLY A 366 -20.84 -12.98 -1.92
C GLY A 366 -20.05 -11.89 -2.69
N ILE A 367 -19.75 -10.78 -2.03
CA ILE A 367 -18.94 -9.67 -2.54
C ILE A 367 -17.52 -9.85 -2.02
N GLY A 368 -16.52 -9.81 -2.91
CA GLY A 368 -15.10 -9.82 -2.52
C GLY A 368 -14.68 -8.47 -1.95
N THR A 369 -13.67 -8.43 -1.09
CA THR A 369 -13.26 -7.19 -0.43
C THR A 369 -11.76 -7.15 -0.17
N PHE A 370 -11.13 -6.00 -0.48
CA PHE A 370 -9.68 -5.78 -0.36
C PHE A 370 -9.42 -4.49 0.40
N HIS A 371 -8.94 -4.59 1.65
CA HIS A 371 -8.59 -3.43 2.46
C HIS A 371 -7.42 -2.67 1.85
N TRP A 372 -7.50 -1.33 1.80
CA TRP A 372 -6.42 -0.50 1.28
C TRP A 372 -5.36 -0.28 2.34
N MET A 373 -4.19 -0.85 2.09
CA MET A 373 -2.93 -0.87 2.88
C MET A 373 -3.09 -0.72 4.41
N ASN A 374 -2.37 0.13 5.11
CA ASN A 374 -2.46 0.50 6.55
C ASN A 374 -2.48 -0.65 7.58
N LEU A 375 -2.07 -1.85 7.20
CA LEU A 375 -1.96 -2.99 8.13
C LEU A 375 -0.51 -3.33 8.45
N SER A 376 0.36 -3.19 7.43
CA SER A 376 1.80 -3.40 7.52
C SER A 376 2.46 -2.42 6.57
N ASP A 377 3.13 -1.39 7.08
CA ASP A 377 3.66 -0.29 6.30
C ASP A 377 5.10 0.02 6.64
N GLY A 378 5.86 0.53 5.64
CA GLY A 378 7.25 0.92 5.80
C GLY A 378 8.12 -0.22 6.30
N MET A 379 8.81 -0.01 7.41
CA MET A 379 9.71 -1.01 8.00
C MET A 379 8.98 -2.27 8.48
N TYR A 380 7.71 -2.18 8.86
CA TYR A 380 6.92 -3.33 9.30
C TYR A 380 6.74 -4.38 8.21
N ARG A 381 6.83 -4.00 6.92
CA ARG A 381 6.85 -4.95 5.81
C ARG A 381 8.16 -5.74 5.74
N SER A 382 9.29 -5.11 6.07
CA SER A 382 10.60 -5.79 6.06
C SER A 382 10.78 -6.76 7.23
N ILE A 383 10.07 -6.51 8.34
CA ILE A 383 10.09 -7.34 9.56
C ILE A 383 8.87 -8.28 9.61
N PRO A 384 8.19 -8.58 8.61
CA PRO A 384 6.83 -9.09 8.45
C PRO A 384 5.98 -9.05 9.74
N CYS A 385 5.54 -7.88 10.16
CA CYS A 385 4.64 -7.69 11.28
C CYS A 385 3.58 -6.61 10.99
N PHE A 386 2.54 -6.56 11.81
CA PHE A 386 1.47 -5.59 11.67
C PHE A 386 1.77 -4.34 12.51
N ASN A 387 1.62 -3.17 11.89
CA ASN A 387 1.57 -1.89 12.62
C ASN A 387 0.14 -1.50 13.01
N SER A 388 -0.87 -2.22 12.52
CA SER A 388 -2.28 -2.07 12.89
C SER A 388 -2.92 -3.44 13.21
N PRO A 389 -2.44 -4.12 14.28
CA PRO A 389 -2.83 -5.51 14.58
C PRO A 389 -4.31 -5.68 14.89
N GLU A 390 -4.93 -4.74 15.63
CA GLU A 390 -6.35 -4.78 15.98
C GLU A 390 -7.24 -4.65 14.74
N LEU A 391 -6.83 -3.80 13.79
CA LEU A 391 -7.56 -3.63 12.53
C LEU A 391 -7.44 -4.89 11.67
N ALA A 392 -6.25 -5.49 11.57
CA ALA A 392 -6.05 -6.74 10.85
C ALA A 392 -6.91 -7.87 11.45
N GLU A 393 -6.95 -7.98 12.78
CA GLU A 393 -7.79 -8.95 13.49
C GLU A 393 -9.28 -8.71 13.23
N ALA A 394 -9.73 -7.45 13.28
CA ALA A 394 -11.13 -7.08 13.02
C ALA A 394 -11.57 -7.49 11.61
N ILE A 395 -10.74 -7.23 10.60
CA ILE A 395 -11.00 -7.60 9.20
C ILE A 395 -11.17 -9.12 9.06
N VAL A 396 -10.20 -9.89 9.52
CA VAL A 396 -10.21 -11.35 9.32
C VAL A 396 -11.29 -12.02 10.15
N LYS A 397 -11.57 -11.55 11.37
CA LYS A 397 -12.69 -12.06 12.18
C LYS A 397 -14.05 -11.66 11.61
N GLY A 398 -14.17 -10.49 10.99
CA GLY A 398 -15.37 -10.10 10.27
C GLY A 398 -15.72 -11.09 9.16
N TYR A 399 -14.72 -11.53 8.41
CA TYR A 399 -14.90 -12.50 7.34
C TYR A 399 -15.03 -13.94 7.86
N HIS A 400 -14.13 -14.43 8.72
CA HIS A 400 -14.09 -15.82 9.16
C HIS A 400 -15.01 -16.12 10.35
N GLY A 401 -15.44 -15.11 11.09
CA GLY A 401 -16.21 -15.22 12.34
C GLY A 401 -15.32 -15.18 13.59
N ASP A 402 -15.92 -14.89 14.74
CA ASP A 402 -15.20 -14.72 16.03
C ASP A 402 -14.44 -15.96 16.51
N GLY A 403 -14.81 -17.14 16.03
CA GLY A 403 -14.11 -18.38 16.36
C GLY A 403 -12.79 -18.58 15.61
N PHE A 404 -12.48 -17.73 14.63
CA PHE A 404 -11.22 -17.79 13.91
C PHE A 404 -10.09 -17.19 14.75
N THR A 405 -8.94 -17.88 14.80
CA THR A 405 -7.75 -17.42 15.54
C THR A 405 -6.66 -17.03 14.53
N PRO A 406 -6.53 -15.74 14.20
CA PRO A 406 -5.49 -15.28 13.30
C PRO A 406 -4.11 -15.31 13.97
N VAL A 407 -3.05 -15.41 13.15
CA VAL A 407 -1.67 -15.16 13.60
C VAL A 407 -1.30 -13.74 13.23
N ILE A 408 -1.23 -12.86 14.21
CA ILE A 408 -0.98 -11.41 14.03
C ILE A 408 0.33 -11.04 14.72
N PRO A 409 1.50 -11.23 14.08
CA PRO A 409 2.77 -10.82 14.66
C PRO A 409 2.86 -9.29 14.76
N VAL A 410 3.42 -8.82 15.86
CA VAL A 410 3.69 -7.41 16.14
C VAL A 410 5.19 -7.18 16.29
N ILE A 411 5.63 -5.93 16.28
CA ILE A 411 7.06 -5.61 16.32
C ILE A 411 7.75 -6.13 17.59
N GLU A 412 7.00 -6.19 18.68
CA GLU A 412 7.46 -6.68 19.99
C GLU A 412 7.74 -8.19 20.03
N ASP A 413 7.24 -8.95 19.04
CA ASP A 413 7.53 -10.38 18.90
C ASP A 413 8.94 -10.67 18.38
N TYR A 414 9.66 -9.64 17.92
CA TYR A 414 10.97 -9.76 17.31
C TYR A 414 12.08 -9.16 18.19
N ASN A 415 13.19 -9.87 18.27
CA ASN A 415 14.41 -9.26 18.77
C ASN A 415 15.08 -8.49 17.61
N LEU A 416 15.21 -7.18 17.76
CA LEU A 416 15.67 -6.29 16.72
C LEU A 416 16.98 -5.62 17.11
N ASP A 417 17.96 -5.70 16.21
CA ASP A 417 19.11 -4.82 16.19
C ASP A 417 18.89 -3.74 15.12
N TYR A 418 19.47 -2.56 15.34
CA TYR A 418 19.32 -1.41 14.46
C TYR A 418 20.69 -1.11 13.81
N GLN A 419 20.92 -1.54 12.57
CA GLN A 419 22.12 -1.15 11.84
C GLN A 419 21.96 0.28 11.34
N VAL A 420 22.84 1.16 11.82
CA VAL A 420 22.83 2.59 11.53
C VAL A 420 24.01 2.93 10.64
N THR A 421 23.74 3.51 9.48
CA THR A 421 24.77 4.01 8.56
C THR A 421 24.72 5.54 8.56
N TYR A 422 25.78 6.16 9.08
CA TYR A 422 25.98 7.61 9.07
C TYR A 422 26.74 8.04 7.81
N ARG A 423 26.29 9.13 7.18
CA ARG A 423 26.85 9.61 5.91
C ARG A 423 27.64 10.91 6.04
N ASP A 424 27.19 11.80 6.90
CA ASP A 424 27.70 13.17 7.00
C ASP A 424 28.10 13.54 8.43
N LEU A 425 28.99 14.51 8.56
CA LEU A 425 29.31 15.14 9.84
C LEU A 425 28.03 15.70 10.49
N TRP A 426 27.81 15.40 11.77
CA TRP A 426 26.65 15.73 12.58
C TRP A 426 25.36 14.98 12.24
N SER A 427 25.45 13.92 11.43
CA SER A 427 24.31 13.02 11.27
C SER A 427 23.80 12.51 12.63
N GLU A 428 22.49 12.41 12.79
CA GLU A 428 21.85 12.07 14.06
C GLU A 428 20.86 10.91 13.91
N LEU A 429 20.97 9.94 14.82
CA LEU A 429 19.98 8.90 15.06
C LEU A 429 19.15 9.32 16.30
N ASN A 430 17.83 9.36 16.21
CA ASN A 430 16.99 9.45 17.39
C ASN A 430 17.08 8.16 18.19
N LEU A 431 17.30 8.29 19.50
CA LEU A 431 17.26 7.18 20.45
C LEU A 431 15.89 7.02 21.13
N THR A 432 15.02 8.02 21.02
CA THR A 432 13.68 8.02 21.60
C THR A 432 12.66 8.60 20.61
N GLU A 433 11.43 8.09 20.64
CA GLU A 433 10.36 8.50 19.71
C GLU A 433 9.68 9.82 20.10
N SER A 434 9.70 10.17 21.38
CA SER A 434 8.99 11.34 21.91
C SER A 434 9.80 12.07 22.98
N SER A 435 9.32 13.25 23.38
CA SER A 435 9.92 14.01 24.48
C SER A 435 9.72 13.28 25.82
N ILE A 436 10.74 13.34 26.67
CA ILE A 436 10.85 12.61 27.93
C ILE A 436 10.63 13.56 29.10
N ASP A 437 9.72 13.23 29.99
CA ASP A 437 9.49 13.94 31.26
C ASP A 437 10.52 13.52 32.31
N LEU A 438 11.44 14.43 32.66
CA LEU A 438 12.51 14.18 33.62
C LEU A 438 12.01 14.00 35.07
N SER A 439 10.71 14.20 35.33
CA SER A 439 10.12 13.82 36.62
C SER A 439 9.96 12.31 36.77
N GLN A 440 9.86 11.57 35.66
CA GLN A 440 9.65 10.13 35.65
C GLN A 440 10.92 9.33 35.34
N TYR A 441 11.81 9.89 34.53
CA TYR A 441 13.04 9.23 34.08
C TYR A 441 14.28 9.93 34.61
N LYS A 442 15.35 9.16 34.81
CA LYS A 442 16.63 9.66 35.31
C LYS A 442 17.78 9.52 34.31
N GLY A 443 17.63 8.74 33.25
CA GLY A 443 18.69 8.52 32.27
C GLY A 443 18.23 7.64 31.11
N ILE A 444 19.18 7.38 30.22
CA ILE A 444 19.06 6.47 29.09
C ILE A 444 20.26 5.54 29.08
N THR A 445 20.06 4.28 28.71
CA THR A 445 21.13 3.31 28.44
C THR A 445 20.96 2.70 27.06
N PHE A 446 22.07 2.38 26.39
CA PHE A 446 22.06 1.71 25.09
C PHE A 446 23.27 0.80 24.94
N GLU A 447 23.16 -0.19 24.08
CA GLU A 447 24.21 -1.14 23.72
C GLU A 447 24.48 -1.08 22.21
N LEU A 448 25.76 -1.05 21.85
CA LEU A 448 26.28 -1.10 20.48
C LEU A 448 26.95 -2.45 20.25
N ASP A 449 27.09 -2.87 18.98
CA ASP A 449 27.82 -4.10 18.61
C ASP A 449 29.33 -4.01 18.85
N GLN A 450 29.86 -2.78 18.94
CA GLN A 450 31.28 -2.52 19.18
C GLN A 450 31.50 -1.16 19.86
N THR A 451 32.61 -1.01 20.53
CA THR A 451 33.05 0.30 21.07
C THR A 451 33.50 1.18 19.89
N PRO A 452 32.88 2.35 19.67
CA PRO A 452 33.31 3.25 18.59
C PRO A 452 34.67 3.89 18.93
N SER A 453 35.39 4.33 17.89
CA SER A 453 36.62 5.11 18.08
C SER A 453 36.36 6.38 18.91
N ALA A 454 37.29 6.75 19.77
CA ALA A 454 37.13 7.88 20.67
C ALA A 454 36.76 9.18 19.96
N GLY A 455 35.64 9.78 20.37
CA GLY A 455 35.11 11.01 19.82
C GLY A 455 34.39 10.87 18.48
N LEU A 456 34.09 9.65 18.02
CA LEU A 456 33.37 9.38 16.79
C LEU A 456 31.86 9.56 16.95
N LEU A 457 31.33 9.18 18.11
CA LEU A 457 29.91 9.34 18.48
C LEU A 457 29.75 10.16 19.75
N ASP A 458 28.70 10.97 19.79
CA ASP A 458 28.30 11.81 20.92
C ASP A 458 26.81 11.61 21.21
N VAL A 459 26.45 11.37 22.48
CA VAL A 459 25.05 11.40 22.90
C VAL A 459 24.68 12.86 23.12
N LYS A 460 23.73 13.35 22.34
CA LYS A 460 23.23 14.71 22.45
C LYS A 460 21.77 14.70 22.93
N ILE A 461 21.51 15.41 24.02
CA ILE A 461 20.19 15.52 24.61
C ILE A 461 19.75 16.97 24.52
N TYR A 462 18.65 17.21 23.86
CA TYR A 462 18.05 18.53 23.68
C TYR A 462 17.03 18.76 24.80
N GLY A 463 17.18 19.83 25.53
CA GLY A 463 16.32 20.19 26.67
C GLY A 463 15.00 20.85 26.25
N GLU A 464 14.27 21.37 27.25
CA GLU A 464 12.94 21.95 27.09
C GLU A 464 12.94 23.24 26.25
N SER A 465 14.00 24.06 26.35
CA SER A 465 14.14 25.35 25.66
C SER A 465 15.36 25.38 24.74
N GLU A 466 15.34 26.27 23.76
CA GLU A 466 16.48 26.52 22.87
C GLU A 466 17.76 26.85 23.68
N GLY A 467 18.86 26.18 23.31
CA GLY A 467 20.15 26.33 24.00
C GLY A 467 20.33 25.48 25.26
N GLN A 468 19.29 24.75 25.69
CA GLN A 468 19.42 23.73 26.74
C GLN A 468 19.83 22.41 26.11
N GLU A 469 21.04 21.96 26.37
CA GLU A 469 21.54 20.69 25.84
C GLU A 469 22.57 20.07 26.78
N GLN A 470 22.64 18.72 26.74
CA GLN A 470 23.62 17.91 27.43
C GLN A 470 24.33 17.04 26.43
N HIS A 471 25.65 16.91 26.55
CA HIS A 471 26.48 16.08 25.68
C HIS A 471 27.28 15.08 26.50
N GLN A 472 27.43 13.87 25.93
CA GLN A 472 28.32 12.85 26.47
C GLN A 472 28.92 12.01 25.36
N LYS A 473 30.26 12.00 25.28
CA LYS A 473 30.99 11.18 24.29
C LYS A 473 30.76 9.69 24.54
N VAL A 474 30.54 8.94 23.49
CA VAL A 474 30.46 7.49 23.58
C VAL A 474 31.89 6.94 23.71
N SER A 475 32.13 6.23 24.79
CA SER A 475 33.45 5.68 25.15
C SER A 475 33.47 4.16 25.29
N ASP A 476 32.29 3.51 25.26
CA ASP A 476 32.14 2.07 25.40
C ASP A 476 30.98 1.59 24.52
N SER A 477 30.92 0.27 24.27
CA SER A 477 29.81 -0.35 23.56
C SER A 477 28.52 -0.35 24.38
N THR A 478 28.61 -0.33 25.70
CA THR A 478 27.46 -0.16 26.60
C THR A 478 27.57 1.17 27.33
N MET A 479 26.60 2.06 27.13
CA MET A 479 26.62 3.40 27.68
C MET A 479 25.36 3.66 28.55
N THR A 480 25.55 4.35 29.65
CA THR A 480 24.47 4.94 30.44
C THR A 480 24.72 6.43 30.57
N VAL A 481 23.72 7.23 30.22
CA VAL A 481 23.76 8.68 30.34
C VAL A 481 22.67 9.14 31.31
N MET A 482 23.07 9.74 32.42
CA MET A 482 22.14 10.30 33.39
C MET A 482 21.71 11.71 32.98
N PHE A 483 20.43 12.01 33.11
CA PHE A 483 19.88 13.32 32.77
C PHE A 483 20.24 14.38 33.81
N ASP A 484 20.76 15.51 33.34
CA ASP A 484 21.03 16.67 34.17
C ASP A 484 19.95 17.75 33.99
N ALA A 485 18.97 17.75 34.88
CA ALA A 485 17.86 18.70 34.84
C ALA A 485 18.30 20.17 34.90
N SER A 486 19.51 20.47 35.44
CA SER A 486 20.05 21.83 35.45
C SER A 486 20.44 22.33 34.05
N GLN A 487 20.77 21.42 33.15
CA GLN A 487 21.08 21.71 31.74
C GLN A 487 19.86 21.57 30.81
N LEU A 488 18.92 20.67 31.13
CA LEU A 488 17.83 20.26 30.26
C LEU A 488 16.48 20.90 30.59
N GLY A 489 16.27 21.40 31.80
CA GLY A 489 14.95 21.81 32.30
C GLY A 489 14.11 20.63 32.77
N ALA A 490 12.79 20.68 32.60
CA ALA A 490 11.87 19.64 33.04
C ALA A 490 11.72 18.49 32.04
N LYS A 491 12.16 18.67 30.78
CA LYS A 491 11.99 17.69 29.69
C LYS A 491 13.27 17.55 28.87
N ALA A 492 13.48 16.34 28.37
CA ALA A 492 14.36 16.09 27.23
C ALA A 492 13.48 15.97 25.97
N ASN A 493 13.52 16.98 25.09
CA ASN A 493 12.66 17.01 23.89
C ASN A 493 13.11 16.02 22.82
N ARG A 494 14.42 15.70 22.80
CA ARG A 494 15.00 14.73 21.88
C ARG A 494 16.32 14.21 22.45
N ILE A 495 16.60 12.94 22.22
CA ILE A 495 17.87 12.30 22.56
C ILE A 495 18.41 11.65 21.29
N THR A 496 19.63 12.01 20.90
CA THR A 496 20.25 11.52 19.67
C THR A 496 21.62 10.91 19.92
N LEU A 497 22.02 10.01 19.00
CA LEU A 497 23.38 9.57 18.82
C LEU A 497 23.94 10.29 17.59
N GLN A 498 24.77 11.32 17.83
CA GLN A 498 25.33 12.20 16.82
C GLN A 498 26.69 11.70 16.33
N TYR A 499 26.87 11.70 15.00
CA TYR A 499 28.11 11.32 14.36
C TYR A 499 29.03 12.51 14.15
N MET A 500 30.31 12.35 14.52
CA MET A 500 31.29 13.44 14.61
C MET A 500 32.37 13.38 13.53
N SER A 501 32.09 12.72 12.39
CA SER A 501 33.01 12.64 11.23
C SER A 501 32.24 12.76 9.92
N SER A 502 32.96 12.97 8.82
CA SER A 502 32.39 13.08 7.45
C SER A 502 32.63 11.83 6.59
N THR A 503 33.13 10.75 7.19
CA THR A 503 33.32 9.48 6.47
C THR A 503 32.14 8.55 6.69
N LEU A 504 31.85 7.70 5.71
CA LEU A 504 30.80 6.69 5.88
C LEU A 504 31.12 5.79 7.09
N PHE A 505 30.17 5.63 7.99
CA PHE A 505 30.32 4.82 9.20
C PHE A 505 29.05 4.02 9.50
N THR A 506 29.20 2.74 9.76
CA THR A 506 28.09 1.85 10.13
C THR A 506 28.36 1.23 11.50
N ILE A 507 27.33 1.20 12.34
CA ILE A 507 27.33 0.59 13.67
C ILE A 507 25.96 -0.01 13.94
N THR A 508 25.92 -1.07 14.77
CA THR A 508 24.65 -1.69 15.17
C THR A 508 24.29 -1.28 16.60
N VAL A 509 23.12 -0.71 16.77
CA VAL A 509 22.50 -0.45 18.07
C VAL A 509 21.67 -1.67 18.42
N LYS A 510 22.03 -2.38 19.51
CA LYS A 510 21.37 -3.62 19.94
C LYS A 510 20.18 -3.35 20.86
N SER A 511 20.30 -2.35 21.70
CA SER A 511 19.23 -1.97 22.62
C SER A 511 19.31 -0.51 23.00
N VAL A 512 18.15 0.10 23.27
CA VAL A 512 18.02 1.43 23.87
C VAL A 512 16.93 1.34 24.91
N CYS A 513 17.20 1.79 26.12
CA CYS A 513 16.20 1.83 27.19
C CYS A 513 16.28 3.14 27.97
N LEU A 514 15.13 3.74 28.27
CA LEU A 514 15.01 4.77 29.28
C LEU A 514 15.06 4.14 30.68
N ILE A 515 15.72 4.83 31.61
CA ILE A 515 15.84 4.40 33.01
C ILE A 515 14.85 5.22 33.83
N ARG A 516 13.80 4.57 34.33
CA ARG A 516 12.84 5.19 35.23
C ARG A 516 13.47 5.48 36.60
N LYS A 517 12.86 6.37 37.39
CA LYS A 517 13.33 6.70 38.78
C LYS A 517 13.25 5.52 39.75
N ASP A 518 12.39 4.55 39.46
CA ASP A 518 12.27 3.30 40.20
C ASP A 518 13.24 2.20 39.76
N GLU A 519 14.23 2.53 38.91
CA GLU A 519 15.23 1.63 38.31
C GLU A 519 14.70 0.70 37.21
N THR A 520 13.44 0.73 36.87
CA THR A 520 12.91 -0.09 35.74
C THR A 520 13.39 0.47 34.40
N LEU A 521 13.61 -0.42 33.45
CA LEU A 521 14.02 -0.10 32.08
C LEU A 521 12.80 -0.10 31.18
N GLU A 522 12.68 0.93 30.34
CA GLU A 522 11.64 1.05 29.34
C GLU A 522 12.29 1.07 27.95
N PRO A 523 12.05 0.03 27.12
CA PRO A 523 12.64 -0.04 25.77
C PRO A 523 12.24 1.14 24.89
N CYS A 524 13.14 1.57 24.01
CA CYS A 524 12.93 2.60 23.01
C CYS A 524 13.31 2.07 21.63
N THR A 525 12.63 2.57 20.60
CA THR A 525 12.91 2.25 19.20
C THR A 525 13.73 3.37 18.56
N PRO A 526 14.98 3.14 18.18
CA PRO A 526 15.77 4.12 17.45
C PRO A 526 15.20 4.37 16.05
N SER A 527 15.28 5.62 15.59
CA SER A 527 14.82 6.02 14.26
C SER A 527 15.78 6.97 13.56
N ALA A 528 15.83 6.94 12.24
CA ALA A 528 16.63 7.88 11.47
C ALA A 528 16.10 9.31 11.69
N PHE A 529 17.00 10.26 11.91
CA PHE A 529 16.61 11.67 12.07
C PHE A 529 17.23 12.55 10.99
N TRP A 530 18.56 12.63 10.91
CA TRP A 530 19.27 13.44 9.94
C TRP A 530 20.56 12.78 9.47
N GLY A 531 20.77 12.69 8.16
CA GLY A 531 22.02 12.23 7.56
C GLY A 531 22.40 10.77 7.87
N CYS A 532 21.49 9.96 8.41
CA CYS A 532 21.71 8.54 8.66
C CYS A 532 20.57 7.68 8.09
N GLU A 533 20.90 6.41 7.85
CA GLU A 533 19.94 5.37 7.47
C GLU A 533 19.88 4.32 8.57
N VAL A 534 18.70 3.78 8.83
CA VAL A 534 18.50 2.70 9.80
C VAL A 534 17.94 1.49 9.05
N GLN A 535 18.65 0.37 9.17
CA GLN A 535 18.17 -0.92 8.71
C GLN A 535 17.94 -1.81 9.93
N LEU A 536 16.76 -2.40 10.02
CA LEU A 536 16.42 -3.35 11.07
C LEU A 536 17.00 -4.73 10.76
N ILE A 537 17.60 -5.36 11.76
CA ILE A 537 18.12 -6.71 11.67
C ILE A 537 17.38 -7.55 12.70
N VAL A 538 16.65 -8.56 12.24
CA VAL A 538 16.03 -9.55 13.13
C VAL A 538 17.11 -10.46 13.68
N THR A 539 17.24 -10.53 15.02
CA THR A 539 18.21 -11.36 15.73
C THR A 539 17.48 -12.40 16.59
N GLY A 540 17.50 -13.64 16.20
CA GLY A 540 16.98 -14.77 17.00
C GLY A 540 15.88 -15.53 16.36
#